data_e462e53dfcd7a73fe11a4925848c4262
#
_entry.id   e462e53dfcd7a73fe11a4925848c4262
#
_cell.length_a   1.000
_cell.length_b   1.000
_cell.length_c   1.000
_cell.angle_alpha   90.00
_cell.angle_beta   90.00
_cell.angle_gamma   90.00
#
_symmetry.space_group_name_H-M   'P 1'
#
loop_
_entity.id
_entity.type
_entity.pdbx_description
1 polymer ?
#
loop_
_entity_poly.entity_id
_entity_poly.type
_entity_poly.pdbx_seq_one_letter_code
_entity_poly.pdbx_strand_id
1 'polypeptide(L)'
;MRIAILGATGLVGQKLIALLQRHKQWEIAELSASPKKHSLRYESACFWQEPLMAMPESVQDLTIRSIEEIESDIVVSCLPTSVAFSAETACLSSGKIVFSNSGAYRMHESVPILIPEVNSDHISLLDDQPFLGKIVTNSNCCVSGIALALRPLLPFDIEHVHVVTLQSASGAGYPGVSSLDLIGNTIPHILGEEEKIHQETLKILGSPSSPAEFSITASVHRVPVMYGHVISMHVMFAQEVSLEKIFCCYEKYSDTYVLYDSPWHPQVQKDLLHDDMRLHIGPISHGGSAKTIKMCVLLHNLVRGAAGALISNMNFLQDRVNLFYQEGLAHV
;
A
#
# COMPACT_ATOMS: atom_id res chain seq x y z
N MET A 1 10.84 -19.10 -2.61
CA MET A 1 11.88 -18.13 -2.19
C MET A 1 11.70 -17.84 -0.71
N ARG A 2 12.81 -17.82 0.04
CA ARG A 2 12.80 -17.52 1.48
C ARG A 2 12.79 -16.01 1.70
N ILE A 3 11.94 -15.55 2.62
CA ILE A 3 11.80 -14.13 2.95
C ILE A 3 11.92 -13.88 4.45
N ALA A 4 12.43 -12.71 4.80
CA ALA A 4 12.36 -12.16 6.15
C ALA A 4 11.28 -11.08 6.23
N ILE A 5 10.53 -11.00 7.34
CA ILE A 5 9.54 -9.95 7.58
C ILE A 5 10.01 -9.08 8.74
N LEU A 6 10.27 -7.80 8.46
CA LEU A 6 10.57 -6.80 9.48
C LEU A 6 9.28 -6.16 9.96
N GLY A 7 9.13 -5.99 11.28
CA GLY A 7 7.89 -5.49 11.88
C GLY A 7 6.77 -6.54 11.95
N ALA A 8 7.13 -7.82 12.02
CA ALA A 8 6.22 -8.96 11.96
C ALA A 8 5.09 -8.96 13.01
N THR A 9 5.28 -8.29 14.16
CA THR A 9 4.29 -8.20 15.24
C THR A 9 3.32 -7.02 15.11
N GLY A 10 3.48 -6.17 14.09
CA GLY A 10 2.57 -5.07 13.77
C GLY A 10 1.37 -5.53 12.93
N LEU A 11 0.32 -4.69 12.80
CA LEU A 11 -0.91 -5.04 12.06
C LEU A 11 -0.62 -5.43 10.60
N VAL A 12 0.25 -4.68 9.91
CA VAL A 12 0.61 -4.98 8.51
C VAL A 12 1.41 -6.27 8.42
N GLY A 13 2.37 -6.50 9.33
CA GLY A 13 3.15 -7.73 9.37
C GLY A 13 2.29 -8.96 9.64
N GLN A 14 1.35 -8.89 10.56
CA GLN A 14 0.39 -9.97 10.85
C GLN A 14 -0.53 -10.24 9.64
N LYS A 15 -1.07 -9.20 9.03
CA LYS A 15 -1.88 -9.33 7.80
C LYS A 15 -1.07 -9.95 6.66
N LEU A 16 0.20 -9.54 6.49
CA LEU A 16 1.10 -10.11 5.49
C LEU A 16 1.34 -11.61 5.74
N ILE A 17 1.64 -11.99 6.98
CA ILE A 17 1.81 -13.41 7.38
C ILE A 17 0.56 -14.22 7.05
N ALA A 18 -0.63 -13.71 7.37
CA ALA A 18 -1.90 -14.37 7.09
C ALA A 18 -2.14 -14.55 5.58
N LEU A 19 -1.92 -13.51 4.77
CA LEU A 19 -2.12 -13.57 3.32
C LEU A 19 -1.11 -14.49 2.63
N LEU A 20 0.14 -14.52 3.09
CA LEU A 20 1.21 -15.36 2.52
C LEU A 20 0.95 -16.86 2.66
N GLN A 21 0.07 -17.30 3.55
CA GLN A 21 -0.32 -18.71 3.64
C GLN A 21 -0.90 -19.24 2.31
N ARG A 22 -1.41 -18.39 1.45
CA ARG A 22 -1.95 -18.72 0.12
C ARG A 22 -0.95 -18.59 -1.01
N HIS A 23 0.27 -18.10 -0.72
CA HIS A 23 1.32 -17.78 -1.69
C HIS A 23 2.56 -18.65 -1.46
N LYS A 24 2.46 -19.95 -1.80
CA LYS A 24 3.47 -21.00 -1.51
C LYS A 24 4.86 -20.72 -2.11
N GLN A 25 4.96 -19.85 -3.10
CA GLN A 25 6.23 -19.42 -3.68
C GLN A 25 7.07 -18.57 -2.72
N TRP A 26 6.46 -17.99 -1.67
CA TRP A 26 7.09 -17.17 -0.65
C TRP A 26 7.08 -17.89 0.70
N GLU A 27 8.23 -18.38 1.14
CA GLU A 27 8.41 -19.06 2.43
C GLU A 27 8.86 -18.03 3.48
N ILE A 28 8.09 -17.89 4.55
CA ILE A 28 8.47 -17.04 5.69
C ILE A 28 9.54 -17.79 6.49
N ALA A 29 10.81 -17.39 6.33
CA ALA A 29 11.94 -18.02 6.97
C ALA A 29 12.37 -17.31 8.26
N GLU A 30 12.19 -15.98 8.33
CA GLU A 30 12.69 -15.16 9.41
C GLU A 30 11.73 -14.04 9.75
N LEU A 31 11.67 -13.70 11.04
CA LEU A 31 10.83 -12.64 11.56
C LEU A 31 11.66 -11.69 12.43
N SER A 32 11.45 -10.38 12.23
CA SER A 32 12.05 -9.34 13.07
C SER A 32 10.99 -8.42 13.64
N ALA A 33 11.21 -7.93 14.84
CA ALA A 33 10.36 -7.00 15.55
C ALA A 33 11.21 -6.07 16.44
N SER A 34 10.55 -5.30 17.32
CA SER A 34 11.25 -4.38 18.24
C SER A 34 12.29 -5.11 19.12
N PRO A 35 13.41 -4.45 19.51
CA PRO A 35 14.50 -5.06 20.28
C PRO A 35 14.06 -5.79 21.57
N LYS A 36 12.99 -5.31 22.22
CA LYS A 36 12.43 -5.95 23.42
C LYS A 36 11.90 -7.36 23.19
N LYS A 37 11.69 -7.75 21.94
CA LYS A 37 11.12 -9.05 21.53
C LYS A 37 12.17 -9.99 20.95
N HIS A 38 13.42 -9.56 20.79
CA HIS A 38 14.49 -10.40 20.26
C HIS A 38 14.68 -11.66 21.10
N SER A 39 15.01 -12.76 20.46
CA SER A 39 15.18 -14.10 21.03
C SER A 39 13.90 -14.74 21.60
N LEU A 40 12.73 -14.08 21.53
CA LEU A 40 11.46 -14.70 21.87
C LEU A 40 10.90 -15.47 20.69
N ARG A 41 10.14 -16.54 20.98
CA ARG A 41 9.31 -17.22 19.97
C ARG A 41 8.18 -16.26 19.53
N TYR A 42 7.83 -16.31 18.25
CA TYR A 42 6.83 -15.40 17.68
C TYR A 42 5.49 -15.49 18.40
N GLU A 43 5.01 -16.70 18.73
CA GLU A 43 3.74 -16.90 19.48
C GLU A 43 3.75 -16.18 20.84
N SER A 44 4.90 -16.13 21.53
CA SER A 44 5.03 -15.47 22.83
C SER A 44 5.24 -13.97 22.69
N ALA A 45 5.78 -13.51 21.56
CA ALA A 45 6.11 -12.10 21.31
C ALA A 45 4.97 -11.31 20.64
N CYS A 46 4.03 -12.00 19.98
CA CYS A 46 3.00 -11.40 19.15
C CYS A 46 1.61 -11.56 19.76
N PHE A 47 0.97 -10.44 20.07
CA PHE A 47 -0.47 -10.45 20.29
C PHE A 47 -1.16 -10.49 18.93
N TRP A 48 -1.59 -11.71 18.51
CA TRP A 48 -2.19 -11.93 17.21
C TRP A 48 -3.56 -11.26 17.10
N GLN A 49 -3.73 -10.39 16.10
CA GLN A 49 -4.91 -9.55 15.91
C GLN A 49 -5.64 -9.80 14.59
N GLU A 50 -5.20 -10.79 13.81
CA GLU A 50 -5.90 -11.14 12.57
C GLU A 50 -7.22 -11.86 12.93
N PRO A 51 -8.41 -11.27 12.62
CA PRO A 51 -9.67 -11.77 13.17
C PRO A 51 -10.18 -13.05 12.51
N LEU A 52 -9.67 -13.37 11.31
CA LEU A 52 -10.22 -14.45 10.48
C LEU A 52 -9.35 -15.69 10.41
N MET A 53 -8.17 -15.63 10.98
CA MET A 53 -7.21 -16.72 10.93
C MET A 53 -6.48 -16.81 12.25
N ALA A 54 -6.37 -18.02 12.80
CA ALA A 54 -5.43 -18.27 13.88
C ALA A 54 -3.99 -18.02 13.41
N MET A 55 -3.08 -17.74 14.33
CA MET A 55 -1.66 -17.62 14.01
C MET A 55 -1.20 -18.91 13.31
N PRO A 56 -0.62 -18.81 12.10
CA PRO A 56 -0.17 -19.98 11.36
C PRO A 56 0.90 -20.77 12.10
N GLU A 57 0.79 -22.10 12.13
CA GLU A 57 1.77 -22.97 12.79
C GLU A 57 3.18 -22.77 12.23
N SER A 58 3.30 -22.47 10.94
CA SER A 58 4.59 -22.25 10.27
C SER A 58 5.43 -21.11 10.83
N VAL A 59 4.84 -20.20 11.59
CA VAL A 59 5.54 -19.03 12.17
C VAL A 59 5.60 -19.03 13.70
N GLN A 60 4.80 -19.84 14.39
CA GLN A 60 4.66 -19.83 15.84
C GLN A 60 6.00 -20.02 16.56
N ASP A 61 6.80 -20.97 16.08
CA ASP A 61 8.07 -21.35 16.66
C ASP A 61 9.28 -20.52 16.17
N LEU A 62 9.08 -19.65 15.17
CA LEU A 62 10.16 -18.82 14.68
C LEU A 62 10.61 -17.84 15.76
N THR A 63 11.93 -17.78 15.97
CA THR A 63 12.55 -16.85 16.90
C THR A 63 12.62 -15.46 16.26
N ILE A 64 12.23 -14.42 17.00
CA ILE A 64 12.38 -13.03 16.57
C ILE A 64 13.87 -12.68 16.55
N ARG A 65 14.37 -12.26 15.39
CA ARG A 65 15.77 -11.87 15.18
C ARG A 65 15.94 -10.36 15.15
N SER A 66 17.15 -9.90 15.45
CA SER A 66 17.56 -8.53 15.11
C SER A 66 17.74 -8.38 13.59
N ILE A 67 17.86 -7.16 13.11
CA ILE A 67 17.99 -6.90 11.67
C ILE A 67 19.34 -7.41 11.15
N GLU A 68 20.37 -7.31 11.97
CA GLU A 68 21.73 -7.75 11.67
C GLU A 68 21.85 -9.28 11.55
N GLU A 69 20.93 -10.03 12.19
CA GLU A 69 20.88 -11.49 12.16
C GLU A 69 20.06 -12.04 10.99
N ILE A 70 19.43 -11.17 10.16
CA ILE A 70 18.63 -11.61 9.00
C ILE A 70 19.57 -12.10 7.90
N GLU A 71 19.40 -13.36 7.53
CA GLU A 71 20.17 -14.03 6.48
C GLU A 71 19.47 -14.00 5.11
N SER A 72 18.12 -13.99 5.11
CA SER A 72 17.34 -13.97 3.86
C SER A 72 17.70 -12.77 2.99
N ASP A 73 17.88 -13.02 1.69
CA ASP A 73 18.20 -11.98 0.71
C ASP A 73 17.00 -11.12 0.34
N ILE A 74 15.78 -11.63 0.55
CA ILE A 74 14.54 -10.89 0.34
C ILE A 74 13.97 -10.47 1.69
N VAL A 75 13.75 -9.18 1.84
CA VAL A 75 13.23 -8.57 3.06
C VAL A 75 11.92 -7.86 2.75
N VAL A 76 10.88 -8.14 3.54
CA VAL A 76 9.60 -7.43 3.45
C VAL A 76 9.45 -6.55 4.69
N SER A 77 9.53 -5.24 4.49
CA SER A 77 9.51 -4.26 5.58
C SER A 77 8.10 -3.75 5.86
N CYS A 78 7.59 -4.07 7.05
CA CYS A 78 6.35 -3.55 7.62
C CYS A 78 6.64 -2.62 8.82
N LEU A 79 7.80 -1.97 8.82
CA LEU A 79 8.24 -1.09 9.88
C LEU A 79 7.55 0.28 9.84
N PRO A 80 7.33 0.93 10.98
CA PRO A 80 6.95 2.34 11.00
C PRO A 80 8.07 3.22 10.46
N THR A 81 7.73 4.30 9.77
CA THR A 81 8.68 5.19 9.07
C THR A 81 9.82 5.69 9.97
N SER A 82 9.54 5.89 11.27
CA SER A 82 10.54 6.38 12.23
C SER A 82 11.77 5.48 12.43
N VAL A 83 11.64 4.18 12.17
CA VAL A 83 12.75 3.20 12.30
C VAL A 83 13.10 2.53 10.97
N ALA A 84 12.26 2.65 9.96
CA ALA A 84 12.42 1.97 8.70
C ALA A 84 13.66 2.45 7.94
N PHE A 85 13.96 3.76 7.94
CA PHE A 85 15.08 4.30 7.18
C PHE A 85 16.41 3.62 7.53
N SER A 86 16.74 3.53 8.81
CA SER A 86 17.99 2.90 9.25
C SER A 86 18.02 1.39 8.98
N ALA A 87 16.89 0.72 9.23
CA ALA A 87 16.75 -0.72 9.02
C ALA A 87 16.86 -1.11 7.54
N GLU A 88 16.12 -0.41 6.68
CA GLU A 88 16.12 -0.64 5.23
C GLU A 88 17.48 -0.28 4.62
N THR A 89 18.14 0.81 5.10
CA THR A 89 19.51 1.16 4.69
C THR A 89 20.49 0.04 5.01
N ALA A 90 20.41 -0.56 6.19
CA ALA A 90 21.27 -1.70 6.57
C ALA A 90 21.06 -2.91 5.63
N CYS A 91 19.80 -3.23 5.32
CA CYS A 91 19.47 -4.28 4.37
C CYS A 91 20.02 -3.99 2.96
N LEU A 92 19.85 -2.76 2.47
CA LEU A 92 20.36 -2.35 1.16
C LEU A 92 21.88 -2.38 1.09
N SER A 93 22.58 -1.97 2.16
CA SER A 93 24.02 -2.01 2.25
C SER A 93 24.58 -3.44 2.28
N SER A 94 23.76 -4.41 2.69
CA SER A 94 24.09 -5.85 2.66
C SER A 94 23.64 -6.53 1.36
N GLY A 95 23.26 -5.80 0.32
CA GLY A 95 22.87 -6.34 -0.98
C GLY A 95 21.48 -6.95 -1.04
N LYS A 96 20.62 -6.77 -0.01
CA LYS A 96 19.30 -7.40 0.06
C LYS A 96 18.26 -6.69 -0.83
N ILE A 97 17.26 -7.44 -1.27
CA ILE A 97 16.10 -6.93 -1.99
C ILE A 97 15.02 -6.61 -0.97
N VAL A 98 14.58 -5.35 -0.93
CA VAL A 98 13.62 -4.84 0.06
C VAL A 98 12.29 -4.49 -0.61
N PHE A 99 11.20 -5.11 -0.17
CA PHE A 99 9.84 -4.69 -0.44
C PHE A 99 9.32 -3.92 0.78
N SER A 100 9.15 -2.61 0.64
CA SER A 100 8.84 -1.75 1.78
C SER A 100 7.41 -1.21 1.76
N ASN A 101 6.70 -1.33 2.90
CA ASN A 101 5.45 -0.63 3.16
C ASN A 101 5.67 0.74 3.83
N SER A 102 6.90 1.06 4.18
CA SER A 102 7.25 2.32 4.87
C SER A 102 7.30 3.51 3.91
N GLY A 103 7.08 4.70 4.46
CA GLY A 103 7.27 5.96 3.72
C GLY A 103 8.73 6.41 3.57
N ALA A 104 9.69 5.71 4.17
CA ALA A 104 11.07 6.17 4.32
C ALA A 104 11.77 6.47 2.98
N TYR A 105 11.58 5.63 1.98
CA TYR A 105 12.22 5.75 0.66
C TYR A 105 11.26 6.18 -0.48
N ARG A 106 9.96 6.38 -0.20
CA ARG A 106 8.97 6.67 -1.25
C ARG A 106 9.33 7.85 -2.13
N MET A 107 9.89 8.91 -1.54
CA MET A 107 10.20 10.14 -2.29
C MET A 107 11.66 10.18 -2.79
N HIS A 108 12.44 9.10 -2.61
CA HIS A 108 13.76 8.99 -3.24
C HIS A 108 13.60 8.89 -4.76
N GLU A 109 14.38 9.65 -5.53
CA GLU A 109 14.23 9.76 -6.99
C GLU A 109 14.33 8.43 -7.74
N SER A 110 15.29 7.56 -7.35
CA SER A 110 15.51 6.26 -7.97
C SER A 110 14.68 5.12 -7.35
N VAL A 111 13.74 5.40 -6.45
CA VAL A 111 12.93 4.36 -5.80
C VAL A 111 11.50 4.43 -6.29
N PRO A 112 10.98 3.36 -6.93
CA PRO A 112 9.60 3.33 -7.37
C PRO A 112 8.63 3.20 -6.18
N ILE A 113 7.56 4.00 -6.19
CA ILE A 113 6.33 3.67 -5.47
C ILE A 113 5.50 2.85 -6.44
N LEU A 114 5.48 1.53 -6.28
CA LEU A 114 4.94 0.64 -7.30
C LEU A 114 3.51 0.19 -6.98
N ILE A 115 2.65 0.36 -7.96
CA ILE A 115 1.31 -0.24 -8.07
C ILE A 115 1.26 -0.87 -9.45
N PRO A 116 1.45 -2.20 -9.59
CA PRO A 116 1.64 -2.85 -10.90
C PRO A 116 0.55 -2.52 -11.92
N GLU A 117 -0.70 -2.37 -11.47
CA GLU A 117 -1.86 -2.04 -12.32
C GLU A 117 -1.85 -0.58 -12.81
N VAL A 118 -0.98 0.28 -12.25
CA VAL A 118 -0.96 1.73 -12.53
C VAL A 118 0.31 2.13 -13.27
N ASN A 119 1.47 1.79 -12.72
CA ASN A 119 2.78 2.32 -13.15
C ASN A 119 3.85 1.24 -13.23
N SER A 120 3.55 0.12 -13.87
CA SER A 120 4.49 -0.99 -14.04
C SER A 120 5.81 -0.60 -14.74
N ASP A 121 5.81 0.45 -15.56
CA ASP A 121 6.98 1.02 -16.22
C ASP A 121 7.98 1.69 -15.24
N HIS A 122 7.54 2.11 -14.05
CA HIS A 122 8.43 2.63 -13.00
C HIS A 122 9.42 1.60 -12.47
N ILE A 123 9.27 0.33 -12.82
CA ILE A 123 10.25 -0.73 -12.51
C ILE A 123 11.64 -0.42 -13.09
N SER A 124 11.74 0.37 -14.15
CA SER A 124 13.00 0.82 -14.73
C SER A 124 13.87 1.59 -13.75
N LEU A 125 13.28 2.26 -12.74
CA LEU A 125 14.03 2.94 -11.68
C LEU A 125 14.92 2.00 -10.86
N LEU A 126 14.66 0.69 -10.84
CA LEU A 126 15.50 -0.27 -10.14
C LEU A 126 16.91 -0.34 -10.72
N ASP A 127 17.05 -0.12 -12.02
CA ASP A 127 18.34 -0.23 -12.70
C ASP A 127 19.27 0.93 -12.30
N ASP A 128 18.70 2.10 -11.94
CA ASP A 128 19.41 3.33 -11.57
C ASP A 128 19.61 3.51 -10.05
N GLN A 129 19.24 2.53 -9.23
CA GLN A 129 19.39 2.64 -7.77
C GLN A 129 20.86 2.63 -7.34
N PRO A 130 21.30 3.61 -6.52
CA PRO A 130 22.71 3.72 -6.08
C PRO A 130 23.05 2.80 -4.90
N PHE A 131 22.23 1.80 -4.61
CA PHE A 131 22.40 0.86 -3.49
C PHE A 131 22.99 -0.46 -3.99
N LEU A 132 23.69 -1.17 -3.09
CA LEU A 132 24.15 -2.53 -3.38
C LEU A 132 22.96 -3.48 -3.56
N GLY A 133 21.97 -3.38 -2.68
CA GLY A 133 20.67 -4.05 -2.81
C GLY A 133 19.69 -3.26 -3.67
N LYS A 134 18.43 -3.70 -3.69
CA LYS A 134 17.34 -3.04 -4.42
C LYS A 134 16.14 -2.83 -3.51
N ILE A 135 15.40 -1.73 -3.72
CA ILE A 135 14.19 -1.43 -2.94
C ILE A 135 13.03 -1.01 -3.83
N VAL A 136 11.86 -1.56 -3.52
CA VAL A 136 10.56 -1.15 -4.07
C VAL A 136 9.65 -0.79 -2.91
N THR A 137 8.93 0.31 -3.04
CA THR A 137 8.01 0.75 -1.99
C THR A 137 6.55 0.62 -2.42
N ASN A 138 5.68 0.27 -1.46
CA ASN A 138 4.26 0.51 -1.56
C ASN A 138 3.95 2.00 -1.42
N SER A 139 2.80 2.42 -1.94
CA SER A 139 2.22 3.73 -1.65
C SER A 139 1.66 3.84 -0.23
N ASN A 140 1.32 5.04 0.19
CA ASN A 140 0.39 5.28 1.29
C ASN A 140 -0.96 4.59 1.02
N CYS A 141 -1.64 4.11 2.06
CA CYS A 141 -2.85 3.30 1.91
C CYS A 141 -4.01 4.05 1.22
N CYS A 142 -4.17 5.36 1.42
CA CYS A 142 -5.15 6.16 0.67
C CYS A 142 -4.69 6.40 -0.76
N VAL A 143 -3.40 6.67 -0.95
CA VAL A 143 -2.82 6.91 -2.29
C VAL A 143 -2.99 5.71 -3.20
N SER A 144 -2.91 4.47 -2.67
CA SER A 144 -3.22 3.27 -3.45
C SER A 144 -4.61 3.34 -4.09
N GLY A 145 -5.62 3.70 -3.31
CA GLY A 145 -6.99 3.87 -3.82
C GLY A 145 -7.15 5.05 -4.77
N ILE A 146 -6.52 6.18 -4.46
CA ILE A 146 -6.58 7.40 -5.28
C ILE A 146 -5.92 7.16 -6.64
N ALA A 147 -4.71 6.61 -6.66
CA ALA A 147 -3.97 6.36 -7.90
C ALA A 147 -4.69 5.36 -8.81
N LEU A 148 -5.21 4.26 -8.24
CA LEU A 148 -6.02 3.31 -8.99
C LEU A 148 -7.29 3.96 -9.55
N ALA A 149 -8.00 4.76 -8.75
CA ALA A 149 -9.21 5.44 -9.22
C ALA A 149 -8.92 6.45 -10.33
N LEU A 150 -7.78 7.14 -10.29
CA LEU A 150 -7.41 8.14 -11.29
C LEU A 150 -6.80 7.53 -12.57
N ARG A 151 -6.19 6.34 -12.50
CA ARG A 151 -5.48 5.72 -13.64
C ARG A 151 -6.33 5.65 -14.93
N PRO A 152 -7.60 5.18 -14.89
CA PRO A 152 -8.45 5.15 -16.08
C PRO A 152 -8.86 6.53 -16.60
N LEU A 153 -8.70 7.58 -15.80
CA LEU A 153 -9.11 8.95 -16.10
C LEU A 153 -7.98 9.81 -16.71
N LEU A 154 -6.73 9.36 -16.66
CA LEU A 154 -5.59 10.13 -17.20
C LEU A 154 -5.77 10.55 -18.66
N PRO A 155 -6.39 9.77 -19.58
CA PRO A 155 -6.61 10.19 -20.95
C PRO A 155 -7.57 11.38 -21.14
N PHE A 156 -8.23 11.86 -20.08
CA PHE A 156 -9.20 12.95 -20.15
C PHE A 156 -8.66 14.31 -19.71
N ASP A 157 -7.37 14.48 -19.61
CA ASP A 157 -6.70 15.73 -19.22
C ASP A 157 -7.20 16.27 -17.86
N ILE A 158 -6.81 15.58 -16.79
CA ILE A 158 -7.14 16.00 -15.42
C ILE A 158 -6.43 17.32 -15.11
N GLU A 159 -7.18 18.34 -14.65
CA GLU A 159 -6.64 19.61 -14.18
C GLU A 159 -6.48 19.65 -12.67
N HIS A 160 -7.51 19.16 -11.95
CA HIS A 160 -7.53 19.22 -10.50
C HIS A 160 -8.29 18.03 -9.91
N VAL A 161 -7.78 17.52 -8.79
CA VAL A 161 -8.46 16.48 -7.99
C VAL A 161 -8.62 17.01 -6.57
N HIS A 162 -9.84 16.95 -6.05
CA HIS A 162 -10.11 17.18 -4.63
C HIS A 162 -10.53 15.87 -3.98
N VAL A 163 -9.89 15.50 -2.88
CA VAL A 163 -10.20 14.29 -2.13
C VAL A 163 -10.51 14.59 -0.66
N VAL A 164 -11.52 13.91 -0.14
CA VAL A 164 -11.82 13.84 1.29
C VAL A 164 -11.70 12.40 1.72
N THR A 165 -10.81 12.11 2.68
CA THR A 165 -10.59 10.75 3.15
C THR A 165 -11.21 10.52 4.52
N LEU A 166 -11.88 9.39 4.69
CA LEU A 166 -12.37 8.85 5.95
C LEU A 166 -11.54 7.59 6.26
N GLN A 167 -10.51 7.75 7.07
CA GLN A 167 -9.52 6.70 7.31
C GLN A 167 -9.83 5.92 8.59
N SER A 168 -9.82 4.59 8.48
CA SER A 168 -10.06 3.67 9.58
C SER A 168 -8.96 3.72 10.67
N ALA A 169 -9.31 3.31 11.89
CA ALA A 169 -8.43 3.26 13.06
C ALA A 169 -7.14 2.46 12.80
N SER A 170 -7.25 1.31 12.11
CA SER A 170 -6.10 0.45 11.80
C SER A 170 -5.03 1.11 10.93
N GLY A 171 -5.37 2.20 10.21
CA GLY A 171 -4.39 3.01 9.48
C GLY A 171 -3.36 3.72 10.36
N ALA A 172 -3.63 3.86 11.66
CA ALA A 172 -2.69 4.38 12.66
C ALA A 172 -1.76 3.29 13.24
N GLY A 173 -1.90 2.03 12.82
CA GLY A 173 -1.17 0.91 13.41
C GLY A 173 -1.72 0.47 14.78
N TYR A 174 -0.92 -0.27 15.54
CA TYR A 174 -1.26 -0.69 16.90
C TYR A 174 -0.15 -0.22 17.88
N PRO A 175 -0.51 0.34 19.05
CA PRO A 175 -1.84 0.51 19.65
C PRO A 175 -2.73 1.60 19.00
N GLY A 176 -2.24 2.37 18.04
CA GLY A 176 -3.02 3.32 17.26
C GLY A 176 -3.40 4.59 18.03
N VAL A 177 -4.57 5.15 17.69
CA VAL A 177 -5.16 6.30 18.37
C VAL A 177 -5.86 5.84 19.63
N SER A 178 -5.80 6.64 20.71
CA SER A 178 -6.53 6.37 21.95
C SER A 178 -8.03 6.15 21.68
N SER A 179 -8.61 5.13 22.30
CA SER A 179 -10.02 4.81 22.12
C SER A 179 -10.94 5.96 22.52
N LEU A 180 -10.56 6.74 23.57
CA LEU A 180 -11.33 7.89 24.02
C LEU A 180 -11.27 9.08 23.06
N ASP A 181 -10.20 9.17 22.26
CA ASP A 181 -10.10 10.20 21.22
C ASP A 181 -10.85 9.83 19.94
N LEU A 182 -11.13 8.54 19.75
CA LEU A 182 -11.68 8.03 18.49
C LEU A 182 -13.18 7.65 18.61
N ILE A 183 -13.62 7.03 19.71
CA ILE A 183 -15.00 6.54 19.86
C ILE A 183 -15.97 7.73 19.93
N GLY A 184 -16.96 7.73 19.03
CA GLY A 184 -17.95 8.81 18.96
C GLY A 184 -17.39 10.14 18.43
N ASN A 185 -16.21 10.12 17.83
CA ASN A 185 -15.52 11.30 17.32
C ASN A 185 -15.04 11.11 15.87
N THR A 186 -14.82 12.22 15.18
CA THR A 186 -14.08 12.29 13.91
C THR A 186 -12.91 13.24 14.09
N ILE A 187 -11.68 12.76 13.87
CA ILE A 187 -10.48 13.58 13.98
C ILE A 187 -10.22 14.19 12.58
N PRO A 188 -10.36 15.53 12.40
CA PRO A 188 -10.33 16.15 11.07
C PRO A 188 -8.91 16.47 10.56
N HIS A 189 -7.91 15.78 11.08
CA HIS A 189 -6.52 15.97 10.67
C HIS A 189 -5.68 14.72 10.98
N ILE A 190 -4.79 14.36 10.07
CA ILE A 190 -3.76 13.32 10.25
C ILE A 190 -2.44 13.92 9.80
N LEU A 191 -1.52 14.09 10.73
CA LEU A 191 -0.25 14.81 10.51
C LEU A 191 0.53 14.24 9.32
N GLY A 192 0.85 15.12 8.34
CA GLY A 192 1.65 14.79 7.16
C GLY A 192 0.94 13.90 6.13
N GLU A 193 -0.36 13.60 6.30
CA GLU A 193 -1.08 12.69 5.41
C GLU A 193 -1.49 13.39 4.11
N GLU A 194 -1.90 14.66 4.17
CA GLU A 194 -2.24 15.46 2.99
C GLU A 194 -1.04 15.63 2.05
N GLU A 195 0.14 15.88 2.62
CA GLU A 195 1.41 15.97 1.89
C GLU A 195 1.73 14.68 1.14
N LYS A 196 1.59 13.53 1.80
CA LYS A 196 1.79 12.21 1.17
C LYS A 196 0.81 11.98 0.03
N ILE A 197 -0.48 12.32 0.22
CA ILE A 197 -1.48 12.20 -0.84
C ILE A 197 -1.06 13.03 -2.05
N HIS A 198 -0.62 14.27 -1.83
CA HIS A 198 -0.17 15.14 -2.91
C HIS A 198 1.06 14.57 -3.63
N GLN A 199 2.15 14.35 -2.91
CA GLN A 199 3.45 14.00 -3.51
C GLN A 199 3.44 12.60 -4.13
N GLU A 200 2.95 11.60 -3.38
CA GLU A 200 2.96 10.21 -3.83
C GLU A 200 2.03 9.99 -5.03
N THR A 201 0.84 10.62 -5.05
CA THR A 201 -0.10 10.49 -6.17
C THR A 201 0.51 11.02 -7.46
N LEU A 202 1.11 12.21 -7.41
CA LEU A 202 1.75 12.80 -8.60
C LEU A 202 2.95 11.98 -9.08
N LYS A 203 3.76 11.44 -8.14
CA LYS A 203 4.88 10.56 -8.49
C LYS A 203 4.40 9.26 -9.16
N ILE A 204 3.36 8.63 -8.64
CA ILE A 204 2.83 7.37 -9.17
C ILE A 204 2.19 7.53 -10.54
N LEU A 205 1.43 8.62 -10.75
CA LEU A 205 0.68 8.85 -11.98
C LEU A 205 1.47 9.62 -13.06
N GLY A 206 2.69 10.04 -12.73
CA GLY A 206 3.64 10.61 -13.67
C GLY A 206 4.42 9.56 -14.45
N SER A 207 5.57 9.94 -14.98
CA SER A 207 6.55 9.03 -15.58
C SER A 207 7.66 8.69 -14.56
N PRO A 208 8.54 7.72 -14.84
CA PRO A 208 9.72 7.46 -14.01
C PRO A 208 10.60 8.70 -13.75
N SER A 209 10.60 9.67 -14.68
CA SER A 209 11.46 10.86 -14.64
C SER A 209 10.76 12.15 -14.19
N SER A 210 9.42 12.17 -14.16
CA SER A 210 8.67 13.40 -13.84
C SER A 210 7.31 13.09 -13.21
N PRO A 211 6.88 13.88 -12.19
CA PRO A 211 5.55 13.72 -11.63
C PRO A 211 4.47 14.12 -12.64
N ALA A 212 3.23 13.69 -12.38
CA ALA A 212 2.06 14.15 -13.14
C ALA A 212 1.83 15.66 -12.93
N GLU A 213 1.25 16.33 -13.93
CA GLU A 213 1.16 17.79 -13.98
C GLU A 213 -0.15 18.37 -13.45
N PHE A 214 -1.13 17.55 -13.06
CA PHE A 214 -2.36 18.04 -12.46
C PHE A 214 -2.18 18.42 -10.98
N SER A 215 -3.10 19.24 -10.46
CA SER A 215 -3.09 19.58 -9.03
C SER A 215 -3.99 18.62 -8.22
N ILE A 216 -3.61 18.37 -6.96
CA ILE A 216 -4.43 17.59 -6.02
C ILE A 216 -4.48 18.27 -4.66
N THR A 217 -5.67 18.36 -4.08
CA THR A 217 -5.89 18.82 -2.71
C THR A 217 -6.59 17.74 -1.90
N ALA A 218 -6.24 17.64 -0.63
CA ALA A 218 -6.78 16.61 0.25
C ALA A 218 -7.26 17.21 1.58
N SER A 219 -8.36 16.65 2.12
CA SER A 219 -8.79 16.83 3.51
C SER A 219 -8.88 15.45 4.14
N VAL A 220 -8.16 15.23 5.22
CA VAL A 220 -7.99 13.89 5.79
C VAL A 220 -8.64 13.79 7.16
N HIS A 221 -9.36 12.69 7.39
CA HIS A 221 -10.11 12.45 8.62
C HIS A 221 -9.84 11.04 9.15
N ARG A 222 -9.69 10.90 10.46
CA ARG A 222 -9.72 9.60 11.13
C ARG A 222 -11.13 9.35 11.69
N VAL A 223 -11.70 8.20 11.38
CA VAL A 223 -13.05 7.81 11.79
C VAL A 223 -13.04 6.52 12.62
N PRO A 224 -14.04 6.29 13.49
CA PRO A 224 -14.13 5.13 14.39
C PRO A 224 -14.58 3.86 13.65
N VAL A 225 -13.89 3.53 12.55
CA VAL A 225 -14.09 2.31 11.77
C VAL A 225 -12.79 1.50 11.87
N MET A 226 -12.88 0.19 12.10
CA MET A 226 -11.70 -0.64 12.32
C MET A 226 -10.86 -0.77 11.06
N TYR A 227 -11.46 -1.18 9.94
CA TYR A 227 -10.82 -1.41 8.64
C TYR A 227 -11.59 -0.70 7.53
N GLY A 228 -10.89 -0.42 6.44
CA GLY A 228 -11.46 0.19 5.24
C GLY A 228 -11.37 1.72 5.24
N HIS A 229 -10.84 2.27 4.15
CA HIS A 229 -10.83 3.70 3.88
C HIS A 229 -11.89 4.04 2.86
N VAL A 230 -12.65 5.09 3.15
CA VAL A 230 -13.60 5.69 2.21
C VAL A 230 -13.00 7.01 1.73
N ILE A 231 -13.01 7.23 0.42
CA ILE A 231 -12.46 8.42 -0.21
C ILE A 231 -13.54 9.03 -1.11
N SER A 232 -13.98 10.24 -0.80
CA SER A 232 -14.81 11.02 -1.70
C SER A 232 -13.93 11.84 -2.62
N MET A 233 -14.14 11.73 -3.93
CA MET A 233 -13.31 12.37 -4.94
C MET A 233 -14.12 13.24 -5.87
N HIS A 234 -13.61 14.41 -6.18
CA HIS A 234 -14.04 15.28 -7.27
C HIS A 234 -12.87 15.44 -8.24
N VAL A 235 -13.08 15.06 -9.49
CA VAL A 235 -12.06 15.16 -10.55
C VAL A 235 -12.52 16.17 -11.59
N MET A 236 -11.74 17.21 -11.79
CA MET A 236 -11.97 18.27 -12.75
C MET A 236 -11.07 18.08 -13.97
N PHE A 237 -11.66 18.22 -15.16
CA PHE A 237 -10.99 18.01 -16.45
C PHE A 237 -10.93 19.32 -17.25
N ALA A 238 -9.95 19.42 -18.13
CA ALA A 238 -9.81 20.56 -19.03
C ALA A 238 -11.02 20.72 -19.98
N GLN A 239 -11.62 19.61 -20.37
CA GLN A 239 -12.76 19.57 -21.28
C GLN A 239 -13.97 18.85 -20.65
N GLU A 240 -15.13 19.00 -21.27
CA GLU A 240 -16.33 18.22 -20.90
C GLU A 240 -16.09 16.72 -21.12
N VAL A 241 -16.56 15.89 -20.20
CA VAL A 241 -16.40 14.44 -20.25
C VAL A 241 -17.75 13.73 -20.32
N SER A 242 -17.80 12.66 -21.10
CA SER A 242 -18.95 11.76 -21.15
C SER A 242 -18.84 10.71 -20.05
N LEU A 243 -19.86 10.56 -19.22
CA LEU A 243 -19.92 9.51 -18.20
C LEU A 243 -19.84 8.12 -18.82
N GLU A 244 -20.47 7.90 -19.98
CA GLU A 244 -20.40 6.64 -20.72
C GLU A 244 -18.95 6.26 -21.05
N LYS A 245 -18.17 7.21 -21.59
CA LYS A 245 -16.73 6.98 -21.87
C LYS A 245 -15.94 6.66 -20.62
N ILE A 246 -16.25 7.34 -19.50
CA ILE A 246 -15.62 7.08 -18.22
C ILE A 246 -15.93 5.67 -17.72
N PHE A 247 -17.20 5.25 -17.72
CA PHE A 247 -17.59 3.90 -17.34
C PHE A 247 -16.87 2.85 -18.18
N CYS A 248 -16.82 3.01 -19.51
CA CYS A 248 -16.10 2.10 -20.41
C CYS A 248 -14.60 1.98 -20.06
N CYS A 249 -13.98 3.01 -19.49
CA CYS A 249 -12.58 2.94 -19.05
C CYS A 249 -12.40 2.06 -17.82
N TYR A 250 -13.32 2.07 -16.87
CA TYR A 250 -13.27 1.21 -15.69
C TYR A 250 -13.65 -0.24 -16.01
N GLU A 251 -14.65 -0.46 -16.86
CA GLU A 251 -15.12 -1.80 -17.24
C GLU A 251 -14.01 -2.67 -17.87
N LYS A 252 -13.05 -2.06 -18.55
CA LYS A 252 -11.88 -2.76 -19.11
C LYS A 252 -11.02 -3.48 -18.06
N TYR A 253 -11.16 -3.13 -16.79
CA TYR A 253 -10.36 -3.63 -15.68
C TYR A 253 -11.26 -4.18 -14.56
N SER A 254 -12.26 -5.01 -14.91
CA SER A 254 -13.23 -5.59 -13.98
C SER A 254 -12.60 -6.40 -12.83
N ASP A 255 -11.40 -6.93 -13.02
CA ASP A 255 -10.64 -7.62 -11.96
C ASP A 255 -10.08 -6.67 -10.90
N THR A 256 -9.94 -5.38 -11.24
CA THR A 256 -9.44 -4.34 -10.34
C THR A 256 -10.56 -3.55 -9.69
N TYR A 257 -11.69 -3.37 -10.36
CA TYR A 257 -12.77 -2.50 -9.90
C TYR A 257 -14.10 -3.23 -9.73
N VAL A 258 -14.83 -2.84 -8.67
CA VAL A 258 -16.26 -3.13 -8.48
C VAL A 258 -17.01 -1.81 -8.61
N LEU A 259 -17.84 -1.67 -9.64
CA LEU A 259 -18.61 -0.46 -9.89
C LEU A 259 -19.99 -0.56 -9.28
N TYR A 260 -20.46 0.54 -8.69
CA TYR A 260 -21.79 0.66 -8.10
C TYR A 260 -22.62 1.69 -8.86
N ASP A 261 -23.85 1.31 -9.20
CA ASP A 261 -24.82 2.18 -9.81
C ASP A 261 -25.69 2.91 -8.78
N SER A 262 -26.13 4.12 -9.12
CA SER A 262 -27.06 4.88 -8.27
C SER A 262 -28.36 4.08 -8.01
N PRO A 263 -28.91 4.07 -6.77
CA PRO A 263 -28.50 4.89 -5.61
C PRO A 263 -27.46 4.24 -4.67
N TRP A 264 -26.83 3.15 -5.05
CA TRP A 264 -25.98 2.35 -4.19
C TRP A 264 -24.56 2.94 -4.11
N HIS A 265 -24.03 3.01 -2.90
CA HIS A 265 -22.67 3.42 -2.60
C HIS A 265 -21.95 2.31 -1.85
N PRO A 266 -20.63 2.11 -2.08
CA PRO A 266 -19.87 1.12 -1.33
C PRO A 266 -19.81 1.49 0.15
N GLN A 267 -20.03 0.50 1.02
CA GLN A 267 -20.07 0.64 2.47
C GLN A 267 -19.12 -0.36 3.14
N VAL A 268 -18.34 0.12 4.11
CA VAL A 268 -17.32 -0.70 4.81
C VAL A 268 -17.90 -2.01 5.35
N GLN A 269 -19.04 -1.97 6.02
CA GLN A 269 -19.63 -3.17 6.64
C GLN A 269 -20.25 -4.16 5.67
N LYS A 270 -20.66 -3.70 4.48
CA LYS A 270 -21.39 -4.54 3.53
C LYS A 270 -20.52 -5.05 2.40
N ASP A 271 -19.59 -4.23 1.95
CA ASP A 271 -18.91 -4.43 0.69
C ASP A 271 -17.43 -4.75 0.86
N LEU A 272 -16.84 -4.39 2.03
CA LEU A 272 -15.44 -4.65 2.27
C LEU A 272 -15.22 -6.10 2.68
N LEU A 273 -14.76 -6.93 1.75
CA LEU A 273 -14.32 -8.29 2.03
C LEU A 273 -12.90 -8.30 2.63
N HIS A 274 -12.63 -9.28 3.49
CA HIS A 274 -11.42 -9.32 4.31
C HIS A 274 -10.09 -9.39 3.56
N ASP A 275 -10.09 -9.92 2.34
CA ASP A 275 -8.89 -10.09 1.51
C ASP A 275 -9.07 -9.44 0.13
N ASP A 276 -10.02 -8.52 -0.02
CA ASP A 276 -10.35 -7.93 -1.32
C ASP A 276 -9.27 -6.91 -1.74
N MET A 277 -8.65 -7.20 -2.87
CA MET A 277 -7.70 -6.32 -3.54
C MET A 277 -8.39 -5.33 -4.49
N ARG A 278 -9.68 -5.51 -4.78
CA ARG A 278 -10.39 -4.62 -5.70
C ARG A 278 -10.72 -3.30 -5.04
N LEU A 279 -10.89 -2.31 -5.90
CA LEU A 279 -11.35 -0.99 -5.52
C LEU A 279 -12.85 -0.89 -5.78
N HIS A 280 -13.63 -0.56 -4.77
CA HIS A 280 -15.07 -0.36 -4.89
C HIS A 280 -15.35 1.10 -5.21
N ILE A 281 -15.98 1.38 -6.35
CA ILE A 281 -16.18 2.74 -6.86
C ILE A 281 -17.65 2.98 -7.18
N GLY A 282 -18.17 4.11 -6.77
CA GLY A 282 -19.45 4.58 -7.29
C GLY A 282 -20.36 5.26 -6.28
N PRO A 283 -21.50 5.73 -6.78
CA PRO A 283 -21.73 5.94 -8.22
C PRO A 283 -20.88 7.08 -8.77
N ILE A 284 -20.52 6.98 -10.05
CA ILE A 284 -19.84 8.05 -10.77
C ILE A 284 -20.90 8.96 -11.38
N SER A 285 -20.82 10.25 -11.12
CA SER A 285 -21.78 11.24 -11.65
C SER A 285 -21.11 12.60 -11.88
N HIS A 286 -21.76 13.48 -12.64
CA HIS A 286 -21.27 14.86 -12.77
C HIS A 286 -21.31 15.62 -11.43
N GLY A 287 -20.27 16.38 -11.16
CA GLY A 287 -20.04 17.14 -9.92
C GLY A 287 -20.35 18.64 -10.05
N GLY A 288 -21.50 19.02 -10.62
CA GLY A 288 -21.92 20.41 -10.77
C GLY A 288 -21.63 21.02 -12.15
N SER A 289 -20.78 20.41 -12.97
CA SER A 289 -20.56 20.77 -14.38
C SER A 289 -20.20 19.52 -15.19
N ALA A 290 -20.31 19.59 -16.52
CA ALA A 290 -19.90 18.52 -17.43
C ALA A 290 -18.38 18.28 -17.44
N LYS A 291 -17.60 19.21 -16.88
CA LYS A 291 -16.13 19.11 -16.72
C LYS A 291 -15.71 18.45 -15.40
N THR A 292 -16.65 18.11 -14.53
CA THR A 292 -16.34 17.57 -13.21
C THR A 292 -17.12 16.30 -12.97
N ILE A 293 -16.44 15.25 -12.49
CA ILE A 293 -17.09 14.07 -11.94
C ILE A 293 -16.85 13.98 -10.44
N LYS A 294 -17.78 13.31 -9.77
CA LYS A 294 -17.64 12.90 -8.38
C LYS A 294 -17.82 11.39 -8.26
N MET A 295 -17.10 10.79 -7.33
CA MET A 295 -17.22 9.37 -7.01
C MET A 295 -16.87 9.12 -5.55
N CYS A 296 -17.35 8.00 -5.01
CA CYS A 296 -16.92 7.45 -3.73
C CYS A 296 -16.08 6.20 -4.00
N VAL A 297 -14.97 6.07 -3.29
CA VAL A 297 -14.02 4.96 -3.40
C VAL A 297 -13.89 4.30 -2.04
N LEU A 298 -13.97 2.97 -2.01
CA LEU A 298 -13.73 2.17 -0.80
C LEU A 298 -12.65 1.13 -1.10
N LEU A 299 -11.71 0.96 -0.18
CA LEU A 299 -10.66 -0.07 -0.23
C LEU A 299 -10.33 -0.62 1.14
N HIS A 300 -9.82 -1.85 1.18
CA HIS A 300 -9.27 -2.44 2.40
C HIS A 300 -7.85 -1.91 2.65
N ASN A 301 -7.68 -1.04 3.65
CA ASN A 301 -6.42 -0.34 3.92
C ASN A 301 -5.23 -1.24 4.28
N LEU A 302 -5.47 -2.40 4.93
CA LEU A 302 -4.40 -3.36 5.25
C LEU A 302 -4.15 -4.38 4.12
N VAL A 303 -5.07 -4.52 3.17
CA VAL A 303 -4.92 -5.42 2.02
C VAL A 303 -4.46 -4.63 0.80
N ARG A 304 -5.37 -3.95 0.09
CA ARG A 304 -5.01 -3.13 -1.08
C ARG A 304 -4.03 -2.00 -0.72
N GLY A 305 -4.15 -1.43 0.47
CA GLY A 305 -3.32 -0.31 0.92
C GLY A 305 -1.98 -0.71 1.57
N ALA A 306 -1.72 -2.01 1.83
CA ALA A 306 -0.52 -2.44 2.56
C ALA A 306 -0.07 -3.86 2.22
N ALA A 307 -0.48 -4.88 3.01
CA ALA A 307 0.06 -6.24 2.92
C ALA A 307 -0.23 -6.93 1.58
N GLY A 308 -1.44 -6.79 1.03
CA GLY A 308 -1.78 -7.33 -0.27
C GLY A 308 -1.01 -6.64 -1.40
N ALA A 309 -0.80 -5.31 -1.31
CA ALA A 309 0.01 -4.57 -2.25
C ALA A 309 1.49 -5.01 -2.23
N LEU A 310 2.07 -5.32 -1.04
CA LEU A 310 3.40 -5.92 -0.93
C LEU A 310 3.47 -7.23 -1.72
N ILE A 311 2.50 -8.13 -1.52
CA ILE A 311 2.45 -9.41 -2.24
C ILE A 311 2.27 -9.19 -3.75
N SER A 312 1.47 -8.21 -4.17
CA SER A 312 1.32 -7.85 -5.58
C SER A 312 2.66 -7.43 -6.18
N ASN A 313 3.41 -6.55 -5.50
CA ASN A 313 4.74 -6.12 -5.91
C ASN A 313 5.75 -7.27 -5.95
N MET A 314 5.76 -8.13 -4.93
CA MET A 314 6.60 -9.31 -4.86
C MET A 314 6.33 -10.27 -6.03
N ASN A 315 5.06 -10.55 -6.33
CA ASN A 315 4.66 -11.42 -7.43
C ASN A 315 5.00 -10.80 -8.79
N PHE A 316 4.76 -9.50 -8.96
CA PHE A 316 5.07 -8.78 -10.19
C PHE A 316 6.58 -8.78 -10.50
N LEU A 317 7.41 -8.72 -9.46
CA LEU A 317 8.87 -8.67 -9.59
C LEU A 317 9.54 -10.04 -9.47
N GLN A 318 8.79 -11.14 -9.33
CA GLN A 318 9.33 -12.46 -9.05
C GLN A 318 10.42 -12.89 -10.03
N ASP A 319 10.24 -12.67 -11.33
CA ASP A 319 11.21 -13.03 -12.35
C ASP A 319 12.47 -12.16 -12.29
N ARG A 320 12.33 -10.86 -12.03
CA ARG A 320 13.48 -9.96 -11.82
C ARG A 320 14.25 -10.30 -10.54
N VAL A 321 13.56 -10.64 -9.48
CA VAL A 321 14.19 -11.11 -8.23
C VAL A 321 15.03 -12.35 -8.51
N ASN A 322 14.52 -13.30 -9.29
CA ASN A 322 15.29 -14.48 -9.69
C ASN A 322 16.54 -14.13 -10.49
N LEU A 323 16.47 -13.13 -11.38
CA LEU A 323 17.63 -12.65 -12.15
C LEU A 323 18.68 -12.00 -11.23
N PHE A 324 18.28 -11.13 -10.31
CA PHE A 324 19.20 -10.52 -9.32
C PHE A 324 19.93 -11.58 -8.49
N TYR A 325 19.25 -12.69 -8.12
CA TYR A 325 19.89 -13.81 -7.46
C TYR A 325 20.93 -14.50 -8.32
N GLN A 326 20.66 -14.71 -9.59
CA GLN A 326 21.59 -15.37 -10.53
C GLN A 326 22.83 -14.50 -10.78
N GLU A 327 22.65 -13.18 -10.91
CA GLU A 327 23.73 -12.22 -11.14
C GLU A 327 24.54 -11.95 -9.87
N GLY A 328 23.93 -11.87 -8.69
CA GLY A 328 24.59 -11.64 -7.41
C GLY A 328 25.42 -12.83 -6.93
N LEU A 329 25.02 -14.05 -7.25
CA LEU A 329 25.80 -15.26 -6.96
C LEU A 329 27.02 -15.44 -7.88
N ALA A 330 27.12 -14.65 -8.94
CA ALA A 330 28.30 -14.66 -9.85
C ALA A 330 29.43 -13.72 -9.37
N HIS A 331 29.21 -12.96 -8.31
CA HIS A 331 30.16 -11.95 -7.79
C HIS A 331 30.57 -12.13 -6.33
N VAL A 332 30.41 -13.34 -5.74
CA VAL A 332 30.96 -13.69 -4.42
C VAL A 332 32.06 -14.72 -4.55
#